data_4b737aa8066764d67fc1ba3ab492c429
#
_entry.id   4b737aa8066764d67fc1ba3ab492c429
#
_cell.length_a   1.000
_cell.length_b   1.000
_cell.length_c   1.000
_cell.angle_alpha   90.00
_cell.angle_beta   90.00
_cell.angle_gamma   90.00
#
_symmetry.space_group_name_H-M   'P 1'
#
loop_
_entity.id
_entity.type
_entity.pdbx_description
1 polymer ?
#
loop_
_entity_poly.entity_id
_entity_poly.type
_entity_poly.pdbx_seq_one_letter_code
_entity_poly.pdbx_strand_id
1 'polypeptide(L)'
;MSYYASISKSSFYVSTENTGRVLAKLQRLPYQLQLDPDGNITGIEMGHCPIGNDYPIFQEIAPYVRDKSFILFSGEGQEVWKWIFENGKCRKVVPQIIWGE
;
A
#
# COMPACT_ATOMS: atom_id res chain seq x y z
N MET A 1 15.37 -15.82 5.16
CA MET A 1 14.58 -16.11 3.96
C MET A 1 13.54 -15.02 3.75
N SER A 2 13.48 -14.52 2.54
CA SER A 2 12.56 -13.43 2.25
C SER A 2 11.23 -13.95 1.72
N TYR A 3 10.15 -13.27 2.09
CA TYR A 3 8.84 -13.55 1.53
C TYR A 3 8.61 -12.59 0.37
N TYR A 4 8.21 -13.13 -0.77
CA TYR A 4 8.02 -12.34 -1.99
C TYR A 4 6.54 -12.01 -2.20
N ALA A 5 6.28 -10.80 -2.63
CA ALA A 5 4.93 -10.36 -2.93
C ALA A 5 4.97 -9.26 -4.00
N SER A 6 3.80 -8.94 -4.51
CA SER A 6 3.63 -7.84 -5.44
C SER A 6 2.34 -7.12 -5.14
N ILE A 7 2.20 -5.89 -5.65
CA ILE A 7 0.94 -5.18 -5.57
C ILE A 7 0.12 -5.55 -6.79
N SER A 8 -1.05 -6.17 -6.57
CA SER A 8 -1.95 -6.59 -7.63
C SER A 8 -2.85 -5.46 -8.11
N LYS A 9 -3.28 -4.61 -7.18
CA LYS A 9 -4.20 -3.53 -7.47
C LYS A 9 -4.09 -2.50 -6.36
N SER A 10 -4.28 -1.24 -6.71
CA SER A 10 -4.31 -0.20 -5.69
C SER A 10 -5.22 0.94 -6.12
N SER A 11 -5.73 1.64 -5.12
CA SER A 11 -6.39 2.92 -5.27
C SER A 11 -5.80 3.77 -4.16
N PHE A 12 -4.70 4.46 -4.47
CA PHE A 12 -3.89 5.12 -3.46
C PHE A 12 -3.67 6.56 -3.87
N TYR A 13 -4.10 7.49 -3.03
CA TYR A 13 -4.02 8.91 -3.34
C TYR A 13 -3.49 9.71 -2.16
N VAL A 14 -2.56 10.61 -2.45
CA VAL A 14 -2.03 11.56 -1.47
C VAL A 14 -2.00 12.92 -2.14
N SER A 15 -2.58 13.94 -1.51
CA SER A 15 -2.57 15.27 -2.11
C SER A 15 -1.17 15.87 -2.07
N THR A 16 -0.91 16.76 -3.02
CA THR A 16 0.43 17.31 -3.28
C THR A 16 1.08 17.93 -2.04
N GLU A 17 0.27 18.49 -1.14
CA GLU A 17 0.81 19.11 0.08
C GLU A 17 1.46 18.09 1.02
N ASN A 18 1.09 16.82 0.89
CA ASN A 18 1.61 15.74 1.72
C ASN A 18 2.52 14.77 0.98
N THR A 19 2.67 14.95 -0.34
CA THR A 19 3.46 14.04 -1.16
C THR A 19 4.89 13.89 -0.63
N GLY A 20 5.54 14.99 -0.26
CA GLY A 20 6.92 14.93 0.23
C GLY A 20 7.05 14.11 1.51
N ARG A 21 6.07 14.21 2.39
CA ARG A 21 6.07 13.45 3.65
C ARG A 21 5.96 11.95 3.40
N VAL A 22 5.08 11.57 2.49
CA VAL A 22 4.87 10.16 2.15
C VAL A 22 6.08 9.61 1.40
N LEU A 23 6.61 10.36 0.43
CA LEU A 23 7.81 9.94 -0.29
C LEU A 23 8.98 9.70 0.64
N ALA A 24 9.17 10.59 1.62
CA ALA A 24 10.27 10.45 2.57
C ALA A 24 10.18 9.15 3.37
N LYS A 25 8.98 8.70 3.69
CA LYS A 25 8.79 7.47 4.45
C LYS A 25 8.95 6.22 3.58
N LEU A 26 8.64 6.32 2.29
CA LEU A 26 8.63 5.16 1.40
C LEU A 26 9.89 5.04 0.56
N GLN A 27 10.82 5.99 0.63
CA GLN A 27 11.94 6.08 -0.32
C GLN A 27 12.90 4.88 -0.27
N ARG A 28 12.95 4.16 0.85
CA ARG A 28 13.84 3.01 0.99
C ARG A 28 13.15 1.69 0.72
N LEU A 29 11.89 1.76 0.36
CA LEU A 29 11.08 0.58 0.12
C LEU A 29 10.91 0.38 -1.39
N PRO A 30 10.58 -0.82 -1.82
CA PRO A 30 10.51 -1.12 -3.26
C PRO A 30 9.24 -0.62 -3.94
N TYR A 31 8.52 0.30 -3.33
CA TYR A 31 7.30 0.84 -3.90
C TYR A 31 7.59 1.90 -4.94
N GLN A 32 6.87 1.84 -6.05
CA GLN A 32 6.95 2.85 -7.10
C GLN A 32 5.68 3.68 -7.04
N LEU A 33 5.85 4.98 -6.87
CA LEU A 33 4.73 5.89 -6.71
C LEU A 33 4.48 6.62 -8.02
N GLN A 34 3.22 6.70 -8.40
CA GLN A 34 2.80 7.43 -9.58
C GLN A 34 2.37 8.81 -9.16
N LEU A 35 2.87 9.81 -9.87
CA LEU A 35 2.58 11.21 -9.57
C LEU A 35 1.90 11.85 -10.76
N ASP A 36 0.93 12.72 -10.51
CA ASP A 36 0.32 13.50 -11.58
C ASP A 36 1.10 14.81 -11.78
N PRO A 37 0.75 15.60 -12.81
CA PRO A 37 1.47 16.86 -13.07
C PRO A 37 1.43 17.86 -11.92
N ASP A 38 0.44 17.74 -11.03
CA ASP A 38 0.30 18.65 -9.89
C ASP A 38 1.05 18.15 -8.66
N GLY A 39 1.71 17.00 -8.75
CA GLY A 39 2.48 16.47 -7.65
C GLY A 39 1.69 15.61 -6.67
N ASN A 40 0.45 15.28 -6.99
CA ASN A 40 -0.32 14.35 -6.17
C ASN A 40 0.13 12.93 -6.44
N ILE A 41 0.13 12.08 -5.40
CA ILE A 41 0.37 10.66 -5.60
C ILE A 41 -0.95 10.05 -6.03
N THR A 42 -0.95 9.40 -7.20
CA THR A 42 -2.16 8.84 -7.79
C THR A 42 -2.14 7.32 -7.87
N GLY A 43 -1.05 6.70 -7.46
CA GLY A 43 -0.97 5.25 -7.47
C GLY A 43 0.31 4.76 -6.82
N ILE A 44 0.31 3.47 -6.49
CA ILE A 44 1.46 2.80 -5.91
C ILE A 44 1.56 1.42 -6.54
N GLU A 45 2.77 1.05 -6.94
CA GLU A 45 3.02 -0.22 -7.60
C GLU A 45 4.26 -0.89 -7.02
N MET A 46 4.32 -2.19 -7.13
CA MET A 46 5.48 -2.96 -6.73
C MET A 46 5.43 -4.27 -7.49
N GLY A 47 6.49 -4.57 -8.23
CA GLY A 47 6.64 -5.86 -8.87
C GLY A 47 7.02 -6.92 -7.85
N HIS A 48 7.13 -8.16 -8.31
CA HIS A 48 7.50 -9.28 -7.45
C HIS A 48 8.86 -9.03 -6.81
N CYS A 49 8.88 -8.90 -5.49
CA CYS A 49 10.12 -8.64 -4.76
C CYS A 49 9.96 -9.03 -3.28
N PRO A 50 11.09 -9.17 -2.56
CA PRO A 50 11.02 -9.47 -1.13
C PRO A 50 10.37 -8.32 -0.37
N ILE A 51 9.54 -8.65 0.60
CA ILE A 51 8.92 -7.64 1.46
C ILE A 51 9.22 -7.95 2.92
N GLY A 52 9.19 -6.90 3.72
CA GLY A 52 9.30 -7.01 5.17
C GLY A 52 7.98 -6.62 5.82
N ASN A 53 8.06 -6.27 7.09
CA ASN A 53 6.90 -5.80 7.82
C ASN A 53 6.81 -4.27 7.69
N ASP A 54 6.03 -3.81 6.74
CA ASP A 54 5.88 -2.39 6.47
C ASP A 54 4.68 -1.76 7.18
N TYR A 55 4.00 -2.52 8.03
CA TYR A 55 2.83 -2.02 8.74
C TYR A 55 3.11 -0.73 9.53
N PRO A 56 4.22 -0.63 10.28
CA PRO A 56 4.48 0.61 11.01
C PRO A 56 4.59 1.82 10.09
N ILE A 57 5.18 1.63 8.90
CA ILE A 57 5.33 2.73 7.94
C ILE A 57 3.97 3.12 7.37
N PHE A 58 3.13 2.13 7.05
CA PHE A 58 1.78 2.42 6.56
C PHE A 58 0.98 3.18 7.61
N GLN A 59 1.16 2.86 8.90
CA GLN A 59 0.50 3.61 9.96
C GLN A 59 1.00 5.05 10.02
N GLU A 60 2.30 5.26 9.80
CA GLU A 60 2.87 6.61 9.83
C GLU A 60 2.36 7.49 8.70
N ILE A 61 2.13 6.92 7.52
CA ILE A 61 1.64 7.72 6.39
C ILE A 61 0.12 7.82 6.35
N ALA A 62 -0.59 6.99 7.09
CA ALA A 62 -2.04 6.91 7.03
C ALA A 62 -2.76 8.26 7.18
N PRO A 63 -2.32 9.16 8.08
CA PRO A 63 -2.99 10.46 8.21
C PRO A 63 -2.93 11.32 6.96
N TYR A 64 -2.01 11.04 6.05
CA TYR A 64 -1.80 11.83 4.83
C TYR A 64 -2.40 11.18 3.60
N VAL A 65 -2.93 9.98 3.73
CA VAL A 65 -3.48 9.21 2.61
C VAL A 65 -4.99 9.45 2.55
N ARG A 66 -5.51 9.62 1.33
CA ARG A 66 -6.95 9.84 1.15
C ARG A 66 -7.73 8.70 1.76
N ASP A 67 -8.81 9.05 2.44
CA ASP A 67 -9.73 8.08 3.03
C ASP A 67 -10.21 7.08 1.97
N LYS A 68 -10.27 5.82 2.36
CA LYS A 68 -10.69 4.69 1.51
C LYS A 68 -9.69 4.30 0.43
N SER A 69 -8.46 4.82 0.50
CA SER A 69 -7.37 4.29 -0.32
C SER A 69 -7.06 2.86 0.11
N PHE A 70 -6.59 2.05 -0.82
CA PHE A 70 -6.21 0.68 -0.49
C PHE A 70 -5.05 0.21 -1.36
N ILE A 71 -4.35 -0.82 -0.86
CA ILE A 71 -3.29 -1.49 -1.60
C ILE A 71 -3.53 -2.99 -1.45
N LEU A 72 -3.75 -3.68 -2.56
CA LEU A 72 -3.97 -5.12 -2.57
C LEU A 72 -2.69 -5.83 -2.93
N PHE A 73 -2.19 -6.66 -2.04
CA PHE A 73 -0.98 -7.45 -2.23
C PHE A 73 -1.30 -8.89 -2.58
N SER A 74 -0.44 -9.48 -3.41
CA SER A 74 -0.48 -10.92 -3.69
C SER A 74 0.86 -11.51 -3.30
N GLY A 75 0.84 -12.54 -2.48
CA GLY A 75 2.04 -13.20 -1.99
C GLY A 75 2.42 -14.43 -2.81
N GLU A 76 3.62 -14.94 -2.57
CA GLU A 76 4.14 -16.09 -3.32
C GLU A 76 3.39 -17.38 -3.03
N GLY A 77 2.73 -17.49 -1.89
CA GLY A 77 1.94 -18.66 -1.54
C GLY A 77 0.48 -18.53 -1.95
N GLN A 78 0.18 -17.64 -2.88
CA GLN A 78 -1.16 -17.36 -3.37
C GLN A 78 -2.05 -16.65 -2.34
N GLU A 79 -1.45 -16.18 -1.26
CA GLU A 79 -2.16 -15.33 -0.32
C GLU A 79 -2.45 -13.98 -0.94
N VAL A 80 -3.55 -13.36 -0.52
CA VAL A 80 -3.83 -11.97 -0.85
C VAL A 80 -4.22 -11.27 0.44
N TRP A 81 -3.85 -10.01 0.53
CA TRP A 81 -4.27 -9.18 1.66
C TRP A 81 -4.35 -7.74 1.19
N LYS A 82 -5.13 -6.94 1.91
CA LYS A 82 -5.36 -5.56 1.53
C LYS A 82 -5.05 -4.66 2.72
N TRP A 83 -4.33 -3.59 2.46
CA TRP A 83 -4.15 -2.50 3.41
C TRP A 83 -5.18 -1.44 3.05
N ILE A 84 -6.03 -1.07 4.01
CA ILE A 84 -7.06 -0.06 3.81
C ILE A 84 -6.75 1.12 4.69
N PHE A 85 -6.80 2.33 4.10
CA PHE A 85 -6.54 3.58 4.79
C PHE A 85 -7.87 4.27 5.04
N GLU A 86 -8.26 4.39 6.29
CA GLU A 86 -9.53 5.03 6.69
C GLU A 86 -9.32 5.82 7.96
N ASN A 87 -9.90 7.01 8.00
CA ASN A 87 -9.92 7.86 9.20
C ASN A 87 -8.52 8.11 9.77
N GLY A 88 -7.53 8.24 8.90
CA GLY A 88 -6.16 8.48 9.31
C GLY A 88 -5.45 7.27 9.87
N LYS A 89 -5.99 6.07 9.63
CA LYS A 89 -5.43 4.82 10.12
C LYS A 89 -5.32 3.82 8.97
N CYS A 90 -4.46 2.84 9.15
CA CYS A 90 -4.28 1.76 8.20
C CYS A 90 -4.60 0.44 8.88
N ARG A 91 -5.37 -0.41 8.22
CA ARG A 91 -5.67 -1.74 8.74
C ARG A 91 -5.51 -2.78 7.66
N LYS A 92 -5.16 -3.98 8.08
CA LYS A 92 -4.96 -5.11 7.18
C LYS A 92 -6.25 -5.92 7.11
N VAL A 93 -6.67 -6.26 5.90
CA VAL A 93 -7.85 -7.08 5.68
C VAL A 93 -7.43 -8.30 4.87
N VAL A 94 -7.79 -9.47 5.36
CA VAL A 94 -7.50 -10.74 4.69
C VAL A 94 -8.84 -11.29 4.21
N PRO A 95 -8.95 -11.66 2.94
CA PRO A 95 -10.22 -12.21 2.46
C PRO A 95 -10.53 -13.53 3.15
N GLN A 96 -11.78 -13.70 3.52
CA GLN A 96 -12.25 -14.97 4.00
C GLN A 96 -12.81 -15.73 2.84
N ILE A 97 -12.18 -16.83 2.52
CA ILE A 97 -12.67 -17.69 1.45
C ILE A 97 -13.53 -18.74 2.12
N ILE A 98 -14.81 -18.67 1.86
CA ILE A 98 -15.75 -19.66 2.38
C ILE A 98 -15.92 -20.72 1.30
N TRP A 99 -15.47 -21.91 1.59
CA TRP A 99 -15.59 -23.02 0.66
C TRP A 99 -16.87 -23.76 0.95
N GLY A 100 -17.61 -23.79 0.05
CA GLY A 100 -18.63 -24.47 0.08
C GLY A 100 -19.78 -24.75 0.45
N GLU A 101 -19.42 -24.69 0.62
CA GLU A 101 -19.90 -24.93 0.69
C GLU A 101 -20.33 -25.35 0.61
#